data_789d94e95e5f026c6df3d64967af7ef8
#
_entry.id   789d94e95e5f026c6df3d64967af7ef8
#
_cell.length_a   1.000
_cell.length_b   1.000
_cell.length_c   1.000
_cell.angle_alpha   90.00
_cell.angle_beta   90.00
_cell.angle_gamma   90.00
#
_symmetry.space_group_name_H-M   'P 1'
#
loop_
_entity.id
_entity.type
_entity.pdbx_description
1 polymer ?
#
loop_
_entity_poly.entity_id
_entity_poly.type
_entity_poly.pdbx_seq_one_letter_code
_entity_poly.pdbx_strand_id
1 'polypeptide(L)'
;MQDLDAVDPKIVSQLQQDGRTTLEELAKTAGFTSMGIKKRLQKLLSNDSLKVSAMLNPFSFKLSPAIVLLEMESAEAMQNLLDRFKDCPRVIQIFKTMGGYNLIGLVIAEDKDTLESISVEKCSLRSGTGIRRSEFYPIGDIYFSPFLPVREYLTHKDKGVAPCNVDCRPCSRYQNNKCVGCPTTHYYRGTL
;
A
#
# COMPACT_ATOMS: atom_id res chain seq x y z
N MET A 1 16.39 6.32 18.97
CA MET A 1 14.98 6.33 19.36
C MET A 1 14.71 7.73 19.87
N GLN A 2 13.75 8.46 19.30
CA GLN A 2 13.44 9.82 19.76
C GLN A 2 12.43 9.70 20.90
N ASP A 3 12.74 10.32 22.05
CA ASP A 3 11.81 10.39 23.15
C ASP A 3 10.65 11.31 22.72
N LEU A 4 9.46 10.74 22.59
CA LEU A 4 8.21 11.47 22.43
C LEU A 4 7.92 12.11 23.79
N ASP A 5 7.77 13.43 23.84
CA ASP A 5 7.34 14.08 25.07
C ASP A 5 5.81 13.90 25.28
N ALA A 6 5.32 14.25 26.47
CA ALA A 6 3.92 14.04 26.85
C ALA A 6 2.88 14.78 25.97
N VAL A 7 3.32 15.68 25.09
CA VAL A 7 2.47 16.46 24.17
C VAL A 7 2.29 15.75 22.82
N ASP A 8 3.34 15.10 22.32
CA ASP A 8 3.31 14.45 21.02
C ASP A 8 2.21 13.37 20.90
N PRO A 9 1.97 12.49 21.91
CA PRO A 9 0.85 11.56 21.88
C PRO A 9 -0.53 12.23 21.78
N LYS A 10 -0.73 13.42 22.36
CA LYS A 10 -2.00 14.17 22.26
C LYS A 10 -2.23 14.66 20.82
N ILE A 11 -1.18 15.18 20.17
CA ILE A 11 -1.22 15.60 18.77
C ILE A 11 -1.55 14.38 17.88
N VAL A 12 -0.85 13.27 18.07
CA VAL A 12 -1.05 12.04 17.29
C VAL A 12 -2.47 11.50 17.46
N SER A 13 -2.96 11.39 18.70
CA SER A 13 -4.31 10.89 19.01
C SER A 13 -5.40 11.72 18.32
N GLN A 14 -5.25 13.05 18.31
CA GLN A 14 -6.22 13.93 17.66
C GLN A 14 -6.19 13.78 16.12
N LEU A 15 -5.00 13.73 15.53
CA LEU A 15 -4.83 13.53 14.09
C LEU A 15 -5.26 12.12 13.62
N GLN A 16 -5.22 11.13 14.51
CA GLN A 16 -5.77 9.79 14.21
C GLN A 16 -7.31 9.80 14.19
N GLN A 17 -7.96 10.67 14.93
CA GLN A 17 -9.42 10.84 14.90
C GLN A 17 -9.86 11.68 13.69
N ASP A 18 -9.20 12.81 13.44
CA ASP A 18 -9.42 13.63 12.25
C ASP A 18 -8.09 14.24 11.77
N GLY A 19 -7.59 13.74 10.65
CA GLY A 19 -6.37 14.25 10.03
C GLY A 19 -6.47 15.68 9.48
N ARG A 20 -7.67 16.30 9.50
CA ARG A 20 -7.92 17.69 9.09
C ARG A 20 -7.92 18.66 10.27
N THR A 21 -7.69 18.17 11.50
CA THR A 21 -7.64 19.01 12.70
C THR A 21 -6.65 20.16 12.52
N THR A 22 -7.08 21.38 12.80
CA THR A 22 -6.28 22.59 12.63
C THR A 22 -5.22 22.73 13.73
N LEU A 23 -4.18 23.54 13.47
CA LEU A 23 -3.15 23.83 14.48
C LEU A 23 -3.71 24.51 15.72
N GLU A 24 -4.79 25.29 15.59
CA GLU A 24 -5.47 25.96 16.70
C GLU A 24 -6.21 24.98 17.60
N GLU A 25 -6.93 24.02 16.99
CA GLU A 25 -7.61 22.95 17.73
C GLU A 25 -6.62 22.04 18.45
N LEU A 26 -5.53 21.64 17.78
CA LEU A 26 -4.45 20.87 18.39
C LEU A 26 -3.81 21.63 19.57
N ALA A 27 -3.61 22.95 19.43
CA ALA A 27 -3.04 23.81 20.46
C ALA A 27 -3.94 23.85 21.68
N LYS A 28 -5.25 24.05 21.49
CA LYS A 28 -6.27 24.08 22.56
C LYS A 28 -6.30 22.74 23.32
N THR A 29 -6.33 21.61 22.61
CA THR A 29 -6.39 20.27 23.23
C THR A 29 -5.10 19.93 23.98
N ALA A 30 -3.95 20.29 23.42
CA ALA A 30 -2.66 20.01 24.03
C ALA A 30 -2.26 20.97 25.16
N GLY A 31 -2.90 22.13 25.24
CA GLY A 31 -2.55 23.19 26.22
C GLY A 31 -1.29 23.98 25.83
N PHE A 32 -1.09 24.19 24.50
CA PHE A 32 0.09 24.86 23.96
C PHE A 32 -0.29 25.98 22.99
N THR A 33 0.71 26.75 22.52
CA THR A 33 0.51 27.72 21.44
C THR A 33 0.49 27.04 20.06
N SER A 34 -0.26 27.61 19.11
CA SER A 34 -0.30 27.10 17.72
C SER A 34 1.09 27.03 17.06
N MET A 35 1.97 28.00 17.40
CA MET A 35 3.36 28.01 16.94
C MET A 35 4.18 26.84 17.53
N GLY A 36 3.98 26.53 18.81
CA GLY A 36 4.61 25.38 19.46
C GLY A 36 4.18 24.06 18.84
N ILE A 37 2.86 23.89 18.62
CA ILE A 37 2.30 22.72 17.95
C ILE A 37 2.84 22.59 16.51
N LYS A 38 2.88 23.69 15.74
CA LYS A 38 3.43 23.68 14.37
C LYS A 38 4.86 23.15 14.33
N LYS A 39 5.74 23.62 15.22
CA LYS A 39 7.14 23.13 15.27
C LYS A 39 7.23 21.64 15.60
N ARG A 40 6.41 21.15 16.54
CA ARG A 40 6.34 19.75 16.93
C ARG A 40 5.84 18.88 15.78
N LEU A 41 4.73 19.27 15.16
CA LEU A 41 4.17 18.56 14.03
C LEU A 41 5.15 18.49 12.87
N GLN A 42 5.82 19.60 12.52
CA GLN A 42 6.86 19.61 11.51
C GLN A 42 8.00 18.64 11.84
N LYS A 43 8.44 18.58 13.11
CA LYS A 43 9.46 17.63 13.56
C LYS A 43 9.01 16.18 13.39
N LEU A 44 7.77 15.84 13.80
CA LEU A 44 7.21 14.48 13.65
C LEU A 44 7.10 14.05 12.17
N LEU A 45 6.69 14.98 11.30
CA LEU A 45 6.59 14.73 9.86
C LEU A 45 7.96 14.60 9.19
N SER A 46 8.93 15.48 9.52
CA SER A 46 10.25 15.48 8.89
C SER A 46 11.13 14.29 9.29
N ASN A 47 10.84 13.65 10.42
CA ASN A 47 11.56 12.47 10.92
C ASN A 47 10.87 11.14 10.58
N ASP A 48 9.89 11.15 9.69
CA ASP A 48 9.06 9.99 9.36
C ASP A 48 8.40 9.29 10.58
N SER A 49 8.25 10.03 11.70
CA SER A 49 7.59 9.52 12.90
C SER A 49 6.06 9.59 12.79
N LEU A 50 5.55 10.47 11.94
CA LEU A 50 4.14 10.66 11.65
C LEU A 50 3.94 10.94 10.16
N LYS A 51 2.90 10.36 9.59
CA LYS A 51 2.41 10.68 8.25
C LYS A 51 0.92 10.97 8.32
N VAL A 52 0.49 12.09 7.74
CA VAL A 52 -0.92 12.41 7.53
C VAL A 52 -1.23 12.21 6.04
N SER A 53 -2.15 11.30 5.72
CA SER A 53 -2.55 11.01 4.35
C SER A 53 -3.97 10.44 4.31
N ALA A 54 -4.61 10.52 3.14
CA ALA A 54 -5.91 9.88 2.91
C ALA A 54 -5.77 8.35 2.90
N MET A 55 -6.78 7.67 3.46
CA MET A 55 -6.96 6.23 3.39
C MET A 55 -8.30 5.95 2.71
N LEU A 56 -8.39 4.88 1.92
CA LEU A 56 -9.61 4.51 1.19
C LEU A 56 -10.22 3.25 1.80
N ASN A 57 -11.56 3.22 1.91
CA ASN A 57 -12.28 1.98 2.15
C ASN A 57 -12.36 1.20 0.82
N PRO A 58 -11.63 0.09 0.64
CA PRO A 58 -11.57 -0.62 -0.63
C PRO A 58 -12.95 -1.12 -1.09
N PHE A 59 -13.79 -1.55 -0.16
CA PHE A 59 -15.11 -2.10 -0.50
C PHE A 59 -16.07 -1.02 -1.02
N SER A 60 -15.99 0.22 -0.49
CA SER A 60 -16.76 1.36 -1.01
C SER A 60 -16.35 1.74 -2.44
N PHE A 61 -15.11 1.48 -2.82
CA PHE A 61 -14.57 1.67 -4.18
C PHE A 61 -14.65 0.40 -5.03
N LYS A 62 -15.33 -0.65 -4.55
CA LYS A 62 -15.48 -1.96 -5.21
C LYS A 62 -14.11 -2.63 -5.51
N LEU A 63 -13.09 -2.32 -4.73
CA LEU A 63 -11.78 -2.92 -4.84
C LEU A 63 -11.71 -4.22 -4.03
N SER A 64 -10.90 -5.15 -4.50
CA SER A 64 -10.72 -6.49 -3.92
C SER A 64 -9.31 -6.60 -3.32
N PRO A 65 -9.16 -6.52 -2.00
CA PRO A 65 -7.86 -6.70 -1.33
C PRO A 65 -7.53 -8.18 -1.13
N ALA A 66 -6.21 -8.49 -1.04
CA ALA A 66 -5.71 -9.81 -0.69
C ALA A 66 -4.39 -9.74 0.07
N ILE A 67 -4.11 -10.77 0.88
CA ILE A 67 -2.82 -11.00 1.51
C ILE A 67 -2.04 -12.01 0.68
N VAL A 68 -0.76 -11.75 0.49
CA VAL A 68 0.21 -12.64 -0.16
C VAL A 68 1.27 -13.00 0.87
N LEU A 69 1.42 -14.28 1.15
CA LEU A 69 2.48 -14.81 2.02
C LEU A 69 3.57 -15.39 1.14
N LEU A 70 4.82 -15.04 1.40
CA LEU A 70 5.99 -15.51 0.65
C LEU A 70 7.08 -16.01 1.59
N GLU A 71 7.64 -17.17 1.28
CA GLU A 71 8.88 -17.68 1.83
C GLU A 71 9.99 -17.43 0.82
N MET A 72 10.81 -16.41 1.07
CA MET A 72 11.96 -16.06 0.23
C MET A 72 13.19 -16.85 0.67
N GLU A 73 13.94 -17.41 -0.28
CA GLU A 73 15.11 -18.26 0.00
C GLU A 73 16.33 -17.48 0.50
N SER A 74 16.44 -16.19 0.17
CA SER A 74 17.58 -15.36 0.54
C SER A 74 17.18 -13.89 0.69
N ALA A 75 18.03 -13.12 1.37
CA ALA A 75 17.87 -11.67 1.50
C ALA A 75 18.01 -10.96 0.14
N GLU A 76 18.86 -11.47 -0.75
CA GLU A 76 19.05 -10.93 -2.09
C GLU A 76 17.81 -11.13 -2.95
N ALA A 77 17.24 -12.35 -2.98
CA ALA A 77 15.99 -12.64 -3.70
C ALA A 77 14.84 -11.77 -3.18
N MET A 78 14.77 -11.57 -1.85
CA MET A 78 13.79 -10.68 -1.23
C MET A 78 13.98 -9.24 -1.70
N GLN A 79 15.21 -8.71 -1.70
CA GLN A 79 15.48 -7.33 -2.12
C GLN A 79 15.14 -7.12 -3.60
N ASN A 80 15.49 -8.06 -4.47
CA ASN A 80 15.15 -8.01 -5.90
C ASN A 80 13.64 -7.97 -6.13
N LEU A 81 12.86 -8.73 -5.34
CA LEU A 81 11.41 -8.69 -5.40
C LEU A 81 10.86 -7.32 -4.94
N LEU A 82 11.37 -6.78 -3.83
CA LEU A 82 10.95 -5.48 -3.31
C LEU A 82 11.24 -4.35 -4.32
N ASP A 83 12.42 -4.34 -4.92
CA ASP A 83 12.81 -3.34 -5.92
C ASP A 83 11.94 -3.41 -7.18
N ARG A 84 11.61 -4.63 -7.62
CA ARG A 84 10.72 -4.84 -8.75
C ARG A 84 9.32 -4.27 -8.52
N PHE A 85 8.80 -4.34 -7.32
CA PHE A 85 7.42 -3.95 -7.00
C PHE A 85 7.28 -2.63 -6.23
N LYS A 86 8.38 -1.91 -5.98
CA LYS A 86 8.35 -0.66 -5.20
C LYS A 86 7.36 0.38 -5.74
N ASP A 87 7.22 0.49 -7.06
CA ASP A 87 6.34 1.44 -7.74
C ASP A 87 5.04 0.81 -8.25
N CYS A 88 4.71 -0.40 -7.79
CA CYS A 88 3.45 -1.05 -8.16
C CYS A 88 2.28 -0.45 -7.36
N PRO A 89 1.27 0.17 -8.01
CA PRO A 89 0.14 0.78 -7.30
C PRO A 89 -0.75 -0.24 -6.58
N ARG A 90 -0.77 -1.49 -7.07
CA ARG A 90 -1.56 -2.56 -6.46
C ARG A 90 -0.91 -3.20 -5.23
N VAL A 91 0.38 -2.98 -4.99
CA VAL A 91 1.05 -3.40 -3.75
C VAL A 91 0.92 -2.27 -2.74
N ILE A 92 0.02 -2.43 -1.76
CA ILE A 92 -0.27 -1.40 -0.76
C ILE A 92 0.82 -1.34 0.29
N GLN A 93 1.13 -2.49 0.87
CA GLN A 93 2.14 -2.63 1.94
C GLN A 93 2.87 -3.96 1.82
N ILE A 94 4.12 -3.97 2.28
CA ILE A 94 4.91 -5.18 2.46
C ILE A 94 5.53 -5.17 3.85
N PHE A 95 5.43 -6.31 4.53
CA PHE A 95 6.02 -6.55 5.85
C PHE A 95 7.10 -7.61 5.74
N LYS A 96 8.30 -7.34 6.28
CA LYS A 96 9.30 -8.36 6.56
C LYS A 96 8.96 -9.00 7.91
N THR A 97 8.93 -10.31 7.97
CA THR A 97 8.56 -11.06 9.17
C THR A 97 9.64 -12.09 9.53
N MET A 98 9.60 -12.57 10.75
CA MET A 98 10.46 -13.66 11.24
C MET A 98 9.58 -14.89 11.45
N GLY A 99 9.58 -15.83 10.51
CA GLY A 99 8.73 -17.03 10.55
C GLY A 99 8.84 -17.84 9.26
N GLY A 100 7.94 -18.80 9.12
CA GLY A 100 7.88 -19.67 7.92
C GLY A 100 7.60 -18.91 6.62
N TYR A 101 6.84 -17.82 6.68
CA TYR A 101 6.75 -16.81 5.65
C TYR A 101 7.51 -15.57 6.13
N ASN A 102 8.54 -15.16 5.42
CA ASN A 102 9.41 -14.05 5.80
C ASN A 102 9.08 -12.73 5.06
N LEU A 103 8.05 -12.76 4.18
CA LEU A 103 7.52 -11.59 3.52
C LEU A 103 5.98 -11.70 3.41
N ILE A 104 5.27 -10.66 3.81
CA ILE A 104 3.82 -10.56 3.71
C ILE A 104 3.47 -9.31 2.92
N GLY A 105 2.73 -9.48 1.82
CA GLY A 105 2.24 -8.37 1.00
C GLY A 105 0.74 -8.17 1.16
N LEU A 106 0.30 -6.91 1.27
CA LEU A 106 -1.09 -6.52 1.11
C LEU A 106 -1.25 -5.94 -0.30
N VAL A 107 -2.10 -6.55 -1.09
CA VAL A 107 -2.36 -6.17 -2.49
C VAL A 107 -3.83 -5.85 -2.72
N ILE A 108 -4.11 -5.12 -3.81
CA ILE A 108 -5.47 -4.73 -4.18
C ILE A 108 -5.68 -4.87 -5.69
N ALA A 109 -6.91 -5.17 -6.09
CA ALA A 109 -7.32 -5.21 -7.49
C ALA A 109 -8.71 -4.58 -7.66
N GLU A 110 -9.04 -4.21 -8.89
CA GLU A 110 -10.29 -3.54 -9.26
C GLU A 110 -11.51 -4.47 -9.22
N ASP A 111 -11.27 -5.76 -9.43
CA ASP A 111 -12.28 -6.81 -9.45
C ASP A 111 -11.67 -8.19 -9.14
N LYS A 112 -12.52 -9.21 -9.04
CA LYS A 112 -12.10 -10.58 -8.73
C LYS A 112 -11.27 -11.22 -9.86
N ASP A 113 -11.59 -10.97 -11.12
CA ASP A 113 -10.87 -11.50 -12.28
C ASP A 113 -9.44 -10.91 -12.35
N THR A 114 -9.32 -9.61 -12.08
CA THR A 114 -8.02 -8.94 -11.96
C THR A 114 -7.25 -9.42 -10.73
N LEU A 115 -7.94 -9.64 -9.60
CA LEU A 115 -7.32 -10.19 -8.39
C LEU A 115 -6.74 -11.59 -8.66
N GLU A 116 -7.47 -12.45 -9.34
CA GLU A 116 -6.97 -13.76 -9.77
C GLU A 116 -5.76 -13.60 -10.68
N SER A 117 -5.79 -12.66 -11.64
CA SER A 117 -4.65 -12.39 -12.53
C SER A 117 -3.39 -12.01 -11.77
N ILE A 118 -3.48 -11.08 -10.81
CA ILE A 118 -2.31 -10.68 -9.99
C ILE A 118 -1.89 -11.75 -8.98
N SER A 119 -2.66 -12.82 -8.81
CA SER A 119 -2.25 -13.97 -8.00
C SER A 119 -1.38 -14.98 -8.77
N VAL A 120 -1.54 -15.11 -10.09
CA VAL A 120 -0.91 -16.19 -10.88
C VAL A 120 -0.01 -15.70 -12.03
N GLU A 121 -0.25 -14.51 -12.58
CA GLU A 121 0.45 -14.03 -13.76
C GLU A 121 1.85 -13.45 -13.44
N LYS A 122 2.63 -13.16 -14.49
CA LYS A 122 3.98 -12.59 -14.37
C LYS A 122 4.05 -11.27 -13.56
N CYS A 123 2.94 -10.53 -13.46
CA CYS A 123 2.81 -9.33 -12.64
C CYS A 123 2.48 -9.62 -11.17
N SER A 124 2.37 -10.88 -10.77
CA SER A 124 2.16 -11.30 -9.39
C SER A 124 3.41 -11.13 -8.54
N LEU A 125 3.24 -10.76 -7.27
CA LEU A 125 4.31 -10.90 -6.26
C LEU A 125 4.84 -12.34 -6.16
N ARG A 126 4.00 -13.32 -6.49
CA ARG A 126 4.33 -14.76 -6.48
C ARG A 126 5.16 -15.20 -7.69
N SER A 127 5.40 -14.33 -8.66
CA SER A 127 6.19 -14.63 -9.88
C SER A 127 7.68 -14.30 -9.75
N GLY A 128 8.16 -13.90 -8.58
CA GLY A 128 9.57 -13.62 -8.33
C GLY A 128 10.42 -14.88 -8.31
N THR A 129 11.70 -14.75 -8.66
CA THR A 129 12.70 -15.79 -8.42
C THR A 129 13.05 -15.91 -6.95
N GLY A 130 13.45 -17.09 -6.48
CA GLY A 130 13.84 -17.32 -5.09
C GLY A 130 12.65 -17.39 -4.11
N ILE A 131 11.46 -17.67 -4.60
CA ILE A 131 10.28 -17.97 -3.78
C ILE A 131 10.20 -19.48 -3.57
N ARG A 132 10.37 -19.97 -2.33
CA ARG A 132 10.22 -21.37 -1.97
C ARG A 132 8.76 -21.78 -1.83
N ARG A 133 7.96 -20.91 -1.21
CA ARG A 133 6.53 -21.16 -0.97
C ARG A 133 5.76 -19.84 -1.02
N SER A 134 4.53 -19.90 -1.50
CA SER A 134 3.65 -18.74 -1.52
C SER A 134 2.19 -19.14 -1.31
N GLU A 135 1.47 -18.29 -0.59
CA GLU A 135 0.03 -18.41 -0.41
C GLU A 135 -0.65 -17.09 -0.76
N PHE A 136 -1.92 -17.15 -1.16
CA PHE A 136 -2.69 -15.98 -1.57
C PHE A 136 -4.09 -16.06 -0.97
N TYR A 137 -4.46 -15.07 -0.18
CA TYR A 137 -5.71 -15.03 0.55
C TYR A 137 -6.52 -13.78 0.18
N PRO A 138 -7.57 -13.90 -0.66
CA PRO A 138 -8.53 -12.83 -0.84
C PRO A 138 -9.17 -12.43 0.49
N ILE A 139 -9.26 -11.13 0.75
CA ILE A 139 -9.88 -10.59 1.96
C ILE A 139 -11.36 -10.39 1.69
N GLY A 140 -12.23 -11.05 2.46
CA GLY A 140 -13.67 -10.91 2.36
C GLY A 140 -14.20 -9.70 3.10
N ASP A 141 -13.58 -9.34 4.23
CA ASP A 141 -13.99 -8.20 5.05
C ASP A 141 -12.80 -7.70 5.91
N ILE A 142 -12.87 -6.45 6.37
CA ILE A 142 -11.89 -5.81 7.27
C ILE A 142 -12.65 -5.29 8.49
N TYR A 143 -12.39 -5.88 9.65
CA TYR A 143 -12.98 -5.46 10.91
C TYR A 143 -12.26 -4.21 11.48
N PHE A 144 -12.95 -3.48 12.34
CA PHE A 144 -12.54 -2.26 13.05
C PHE A 144 -12.28 -1.06 12.13
N SER A 145 -11.22 -1.02 11.35
CA SER A 145 -10.88 0.09 10.47
C SER A 145 -10.75 -0.42 9.02
N PRO A 146 -11.78 -0.26 8.19
CA PRO A 146 -11.79 -0.75 6.82
C PRO A 146 -10.99 0.14 5.85
N PHE A 147 -10.13 1.02 6.34
CA PHE A 147 -9.38 1.96 5.53
C PHE A 147 -7.97 1.48 5.26
N LEU A 148 -7.56 1.50 3.99
CA LEU A 148 -6.23 1.10 3.51
C LEU A 148 -5.50 2.28 2.84
N PRO A 149 -4.15 2.36 2.99
CA PRO A 149 -3.34 3.38 2.35
C PRO A 149 -3.10 3.04 0.86
N VAL A 150 -4.17 3.01 0.07
CA VAL A 150 -4.08 2.73 -1.37
C VAL A 150 -3.17 3.75 -2.05
N ARG A 151 -2.32 3.29 -2.97
CA ARG A 151 -1.26 4.08 -3.59
C ARG A 151 -1.72 4.73 -4.89
N GLU A 152 -2.86 5.43 -4.84
CA GLU A 152 -3.49 6.13 -5.97
C GLU A 152 -2.51 7.05 -6.71
N TYR A 153 -1.61 7.71 -5.99
CA TYR A 153 -0.60 8.61 -6.55
C TYR A 153 0.39 7.93 -7.52
N LEU A 154 0.39 6.60 -7.61
CA LEU A 154 1.18 5.83 -8.58
C LEU A 154 0.41 5.47 -9.86
N THR A 155 -0.88 5.83 -9.97
CA THR A 155 -1.75 5.46 -11.11
C THR A 155 -1.70 6.50 -12.23
N HIS A 156 -0.52 6.81 -12.75
CA HIS A 156 -0.34 7.93 -13.70
C HIS A 156 -0.88 7.67 -15.11
N LYS A 157 -1.10 6.40 -15.50
CA LYS A 157 -1.65 5.97 -16.81
C LYS A 157 -0.84 6.44 -18.05
N ASP A 158 0.44 6.73 -17.88
CA ASP A 158 1.33 7.32 -18.89
C ASP A 158 2.39 6.34 -19.42
N LYS A 159 2.59 5.19 -18.75
CA LYS A 159 3.65 4.24 -19.09
C LYS A 159 3.21 3.27 -20.19
N GLY A 160 4.16 2.87 -21.04
CA GLY A 160 3.97 1.78 -22.02
C GLY A 160 4.14 0.38 -21.44
N VAL A 161 4.89 0.25 -20.32
CA VAL A 161 5.15 -1.00 -19.61
C VAL A 161 4.96 -0.78 -18.10
N ALA A 162 4.43 -1.79 -17.42
CA ALA A 162 4.24 -1.72 -15.98
C ALA A 162 5.58 -1.57 -15.20
N PRO A 163 5.60 -0.97 -13.99
CA PRO A 163 6.81 -0.81 -13.20
C PRO A 163 7.53 -2.12 -12.87
N CYS A 164 6.81 -3.23 -12.81
CA CYS A 164 7.35 -4.57 -12.63
C CYS A 164 7.96 -5.18 -13.90
N ASN A 165 8.15 -4.39 -14.98
CA ASN A 165 8.65 -4.79 -16.29
C ASN A 165 7.78 -5.83 -17.02
N VAL A 166 6.50 -5.93 -16.69
CA VAL A 166 5.55 -6.81 -17.39
C VAL A 166 4.74 -5.99 -18.39
N ASP A 167 4.77 -6.44 -19.67
CA ASP A 167 3.84 -5.95 -20.68
C ASP A 167 2.55 -6.77 -20.59
N CYS A 168 1.44 -6.11 -20.28
CA CYS A 168 0.14 -6.78 -20.17
C CYS A 168 -0.51 -7.05 -21.54
N ARG A 169 -0.12 -6.35 -22.61
CA ARG A 169 -0.76 -6.45 -23.93
C ARG A 169 -0.75 -7.87 -24.52
N PRO A 170 0.35 -8.65 -24.45
CA PRO A 170 0.36 -10.04 -24.90
C PRO A 170 -0.21 -11.03 -23.87
N CYS A 171 -0.59 -10.59 -22.66
CA CYS A 171 -1.13 -11.46 -21.62
C CYS A 171 -2.54 -11.95 -22.02
N SER A 172 -2.75 -13.25 -22.01
CA SER A 172 -4.04 -13.86 -22.37
C SER A 172 -5.20 -13.38 -21.50
N ARG A 173 -4.96 -13.17 -20.20
CA ARG A 173 -6.00 -12.67 -19.29
C ARG A 173 -6.41 -11.24 -19.64
N TYR A 174 -5.46 -10.38 -20.01
CA TYR A 174 -5.77 -9.03 -20.47
C TYR A 174 -6.53 -9.03 -21.80
N GLN A 175 -6.09 -9.87 -22.77
CA GLN A 175 -6.76 -9.98 -24.07
C GLN A 175 -8.19 -10.52 -23.95
N ASN A 176 -8.42 -11.45 -23.04
CA ASN A 176 -9.74 -12.05 -22.79
C ASN A 176 -10.60 -11.26 -21.78
N ASN A 177 -10.26 -10.01 -21.47
CA ASN A 177 -10.97 -9.14 -20.50
C ASN A 177 -11.09 -9.73 -19.08
N LYS A 178 -10.16 -10.63 -18.70
CA LYS A 178 -10.02 -11.20 -17.36
C LYS A 178 -8.99 -10.42 -16.50
N CYS A 179 -8.55 -9.27 -16.97
CA CYS A 179 -7.69 -8.33 -16.25
C CYS A 179 -7.79 -6.97 -16.92
N VAL A 180 -7.90 -5.92 -16.13
CA VAL A 180 -7.99 -4.54 -16.63
C VAL A 180 -6.63 -3.91 -16.99
N GLY A 181 -5.54 -4.65 -16.86
CA GLY A 181 -4.17 -4.14 -17.12
C GLY A 181 -3.55 -3.48 -15.89
N CYS A 182 -2.41 -2.84 -16.06
CA CYS A 182 -1.70 -2.15 -14.97
C CYS A 182 -2.13 -0.69 -14.86
N PRO A 183 -2.48 -0.16 -13.67
CA PRO A 183 -2.95 1.22 -13.49
C PRO A 183 -1.94 2.32 -13.88
N THR A 184 -0.67 1.97 -14.07
CA THR A 184 0.35 2.95 -14.52
C THR A 184 0.40 3.10 -16.04
N THR A 185 -0.29 2.25 -16.79
CA THR A 185 -0.16 2.17 -18.25
C THR A 185 -1.32 2.85 -18.98
N HIS A 186 -1.03 3.42 -20.15
CA HIS A 186 -2.03 4.11 -20.96
C HIS A 186 -3.13 3.20 -21.54
N TYR A 187 -2.94 1.89 -21.52
CA TYR A 187 -3.94 0.90 -21.95
C TYR A 187 -4.73 0.26 -20.78
N TYR A 188 -4.59 0.81 -19.60
CA TYR A 188 -5.37 0.39 -18.43
C TYR A 188 -6.88 0.65 -18.62
N ARG A 189 -7.73 -0.30 -18.23
CA ARG A 189 -9.19 -0.29 -18.43
C ARG A 189 -9.99 -0.22 -17.13
N GLY A 190 -9.29 -0.07 -15.98
CA GLY A 190 -9.92 -0.10 -14.67
C GLY A 190 -10.24 1.28 -14.09
N THR A 191 -10.59 1.30 -12.82
CA THR A 191 -11.10 2.46 -12.08
C THR A 191 -10.14 3.05 -11.04
N LEU A 192 -8.96 2.44 -10.84
CA LEU A 192 -7.90 3.02 -10.02
C LEU A 192 -7.23 4.20 -10.71
#